data_cb929001d124d41bff3fa99c80691a60
#
_entry.id   cb929001d124d41bff3fa99c80691a60
#
_cell.length_a   1.000
_cell.length_b   1.000
_cell.length_c   1.000
_cell.angle_alpha   90.00
_cell.angle_beta   90.00
_cell.angle_gamma   90.00
#
_symmetry.space_group_name_H-M   'P 1'
#
loop_
_entity.id
_entity.type
_entity.pdbx_description
1 polymer ?
#
loop_
_entity_poly.entity_id
_entity_poly.type
_entity_poly.pdbx_seq_one_letter_code
_entity_poly.pdbx_strand_id
1 'polypeptide(L)'
;MITKLKSAVALYMIYRTLRDNPEKDIKYIYFSLELSSELLLAKLMCLYMYEEFGIVISYTELMSWEEILSDEKYEYIQKSRAWLSEISEKLLIFDKALTAKSFYRTVKGLLSEWGTFTKSADGRRELYQKDNPDQYVIVVVDHVGLCVPETGSSKKQEIDTISQYAVGLRERCQVSFFMLQQENRNSSNMDRRKMDMTECSSEDLKDTGNTYND
;
A
#
# COMPACT_ATOMS: atom_id res chain seq x y z
N MET A 1 9.18 -9.52 -15.29
CA MET A 1 9.97 -9.58 -14.04
C MET A 1 9.83 -8.32 -13.17
N ILE A 2 9.62 -7.13 -13.73
CA ILE A 2 9.52 -5.84 -13.01
C ILE A 2 8.24 -5.71 -12.16
N THR A 3 7.13 -6.34 -12.54
CA THR A 3 5.84 -6.27 -11.84
C THR A 3 5.87 -6.83 -10.40
N LYS A 4 6.74 -7.79 -10.10
CA LYS A 4 6.86 -8.38 -8.75
C LYS A 4 7.65 -7.52 -7.75
N LEU A 5 8.36 -6.48 -8.23
CA LEU A 5 9.23 -5.67 -7.37
C LEU A 5 8.46 -4.61 -6.57
N LYS A 6 7.34 -4.10 -7.08
CA LYS A 6 6.59 -2.99 -6.46
C LYS A 6 6.04 -3.36 -5.08
N SER A 7 5.28 -4.44 -5.00
CA SER A 7 4.75 -4.94 -3.73
C SER A 7 5.87 -5.31 -2.74
N ALA A 8 7.00 -5.87 -3.25
CA ALA A 8 8.15 -6.19 -2.40
C ALA A 8 8.78 -4.92 -1.80
N VAL A 9 8.92 -3.84 -2.59
CA VAL A 9 9.39 -2.54 -2.09
C VAL A 9 8.44 -1.96 -1.05
N ALA A 10 7.12 -2.00 -1.31
CA ALA A 10 6.12 -1.52 -0.36
C ALA A 10 6.17 -2.31 0.97
N LEU A 11 6.27 -3.65 0.90
CA LEU A 11 6.39 -4.50 2.09
C LEU A 11 7.69 -4.23 2.86
N TYR A 12 8.82 -4.05 2.14
CA TYR A 12 10.09 -3.69 2.77
C TYR A 12 10.03 -2.32 3.45
N MET A 13 9.40 -1.34 2.82
CA MET A 13 9.16 -0.04 3.42
C MET A 13 8.32 -0.14 4.70
N ILE A 14 7.23 -0.91 4.69
CA ILE A 14 6.39 -1.14 5.87
C ILE A 14 7.21 -1.78 6.99
N TYR A 15 7.91 -2.89 6.68
CA TYR A 15 8.74 -3.60 7.64
C TYR A 15 9.77 -2.67 8.28
N ARG A 16 10.57 -1.95 7.48
CA ARG A 16 11.62 -1.05 7.97
C ARG A 16 11.05 0.10 8.78
N THR A 17 9.97 0.71 8.31
CA THR A 17 9.36 1.85 9.02
C THR A 17 8.86 1.45 10.40
N LEU A 18 8.19 0.31 10.52
CA LEU A 18 7.66 -0.17 11.81
C LEU A 18 8.77 -0.68 12.73
N ARG A 19 9.78 -1.36 12.17
CA ARG A 19 10.92 -1.87 12.94
C ARG A 19 11.81 -0.76 13.48
N ASP A 20 12.14 0.22 12.63
CA ASP A 20 13.11 1.27 12.97
C ASP A 20 12.48 2.38 13.83
N ASN A 21 11.16 2.37 14.02
CA ASN A 21 10.41 3.35 14.82
C ASN A 21 9.37 2.67 15.73
N PRO A 22 9.79 1.77 16.64
CA PRO A 22 8.87 1.00 17.48
C PRO A 22 8.06 1.91 18.43
N GLU A 23 8.63 3.05 18.85
CA GLU A 23 8.01 4.01 19.75
C GLU A 23 6.98 4.93 19.08
N LYS A 24 6.91 4.94 17.74
CA LYS A 24 5.99 5.80 16.99
C LYS A 24 4.63 5.13 16.80
N ASP A 25 3.59 5.93 16.91
CA ASP A 25 2.23 5.49 16.53
C ASP A 25 2.07 5.63 15.02
N ILE A 26 2.43 4.55 14.30
CA ILE A 26 2.35 4.48 12.84
C ILE A 26 1.23 3.51 12.47
N LYS A 27 0.29 3.98 11.65
CA LYS A 27 -0.80 3.18 11.09
C LYS A 27 -0.66 3.09 9.58
N TYR A 28 -0.71 1.88 9.05
CA TYR A 28 -0.77 1.62 7.62
C TYR A 28 -2.18 1.19 7.21
N ILE A 29 -2.69 1.80 6.16
CA ILE A 29 -3.90 1.39 5.45
C ILE A 29 -3.43 0.87 4.08
N TYR A 30 -3.50 -0.44 3.86
CA TYR A 30 -2.97 -1.06 2.64
C TYR A 30 -4.12 -1.61 1.79
N PHE A 31 -4.33 -1.03 0.63
CA PHE A 31 -5.23 -1.56 -0.38
C PHE A 31 -4.46 -2.50 -1.30
N SER A 32 -4.64 -3.80 -1.08
CA SER A 32 -3.99 -4.87 -1.84
C SER A 32 -4.92 -5.34 -2.95
N LEU A 33 -4.76 -4.80 -4.15
CA LEU A 33 -5.65 -5.09 -5.27
C LEU A 33 -5.15 -6.25 -6.15
N GLU A 34 -3.89 -6.64 -5.98
CA GLU A 34 -3.25 -7.74 -6.74
C GLU A 34 -3.12 -9.02 -5.92
N LEU A 35 -2.90 -8.91 -4.61
CA LEU A 35 -2.65 -10.03 -3.71
C LEU A 35 -3.72 -10.11 -2.64
N SER A 36 -4.08 -11.33 -2.21
CA SER A 36 -4.91 -11.51 -1.01
C SER A 36 -4.16 -11.04 0.24
N SER A 37 -4.90 -10.68 1.28
CA SER A 37 -4.33 -10.28 2.58
C SER A 37 -3.44 -11.38 3.18
N GLU A 38 -3.85 -12.64 3.06
CA GLU A 38 -3.06 -13.78 3.55
C GLU A 38 -1.71 -13.89 2.83
N LEU A 39 -1.72 -13.77 1.49
CA LEU A 39 -0.49 -13.84 0.69
C LEU A 39 0.44 -12.67 0.97
N LEU A 40 -0.12 -11.48 1.20
CA LEU A 40 0.65 -10.29 1.56
C LEU A 40 1.31 -10.47 2.93
N LEU A 41 0.58 -10.97 3.93
CA LEU A 41 1.11 -11.28 5.26
C LEU A 41 2.15 -12.39 5.21
N ALA A 42 1.94 -13.45 4.39
CA ALA A 42 2.92 -14.51 4.20
C ALA A 42 4.25 -13.96 3.64
N LYS A 43 4.19 -13.08 2.64
CA LYS A 43 5.39 -12.41 2.09
C LYS A 43 6.07 -11.51 3.11
N LEU A 44 5.31 -10.79 3.91
CA LEU A 44 5.85 -9.93 4.97
C LEU A 44 6.54 -10.78 6.04
N MET A 45 5.98 -11.95 6.39
CA MET A 45 6.61 -12.90 7.31
C MET A 45 7.91 -13.47 6.73
N CYS A 46 7.94 -13.85 5.45
CA CYS A 46 9.17 -14.31 4.79
C CYS A 46 10.27 -13.25 4.86
N LEU A 47 9.90 -11.97 4.63
CA LEU A 47 10.81 -10.85 4.74
C LEU A 47 11.33 -10.68 6.17
N TYR A 48 10.45 -10.73 7.17
CA TYR A 48 10.81 -10.64 8.58
C TYR A 48 11.79 -11.76 8.98
N MET A 49 11.51 -13.01 8.59
CA MET A 49 12.36 -14.17 8.90
C MET A 49 13.76 -14.01 8.28
N TYR A 50 13.83 -13.47 7.07
CA TYR A 50 15.10 -13.18 6.43
C TYR A 50 15.90 -12.09 7.15
N GLU A 51 15.25 -10.96 7.45
CA GLU A 51 15.91 -9.80 8.06
C GLU A 51 16.32 -10.04 9.52
N GLU A 52 15.52 -10.79 10.30
CA GLU A 52 15.78 -10.99 11.73
C GLU A 52 16.62 -12.23 12.03
N PHE A 53 16.46 -13.29 11.22
CA PHE A 53 17.08 -14.60 11.51
C PHE A 53 17.99 -15.08 10.39
N GLY A 54 18.06 -14.40 9.24
CA GLY A 54 18.78 -14.86 8.05
C GLY A 54 18.16 -16.10 7.39
N ILE A 55 16.91 -16.45 7.74
CA ILE A 55 16.22 -17.64 7.23
C ILE A 55 15.53 -17.31 5.92
N VAL A 56 15.96 -17.98 4.85
CA VAL A 56 15.34 -17.90 3.54
C VAL A 56 14.20 -18.91 3.44
N ILE A 57 12.98 -18.40 3.28
CA ILE A 57 11.78 -19.21 3.05
C ILE A 57 10.94 -18.54 1.95
N SER A 58 10.41 -19.32 1.02
CA SER A 58 9.44 -18.83 0.06
C SER A 58 8.04 -18.79 0.68
N TYR A 59 7.16 -17.94 0.13
CA TYR A 59 5.76 -17.93 0.58
C TYR A 59 5.02 -19.24 0.22
N THR A 60 5.40 -19.93 -0.86
CA THR A 60 4.84 -21.23 -1.24
C THR A 60 5.21 -22.32 -0.24
N GLU A 61 6.45 -22.30 0.24
CA GLU A 61 6.91 -23.17 1.32
C GLU A 61 6.22 -22.81 2.65
N LEU A 62 6.14 -21.52 3.01
CA LEU A 62 5.45 -21.07 4.22
C LEU A 62 3.99 -21.52 4.26
N MET A 63 3.31 -21.48 3.11
CA MET A 63 1.91 -21.92 2.96
C MET A 63 1.78 -23.43 2.78
N SER A 64 2.89 -24.18 2.74
CA SER A 64 2.95 -25.62 2.50
C SER A 64 2.28 -26.07 1.20
N TRP A 65 2.38 -25.24 0.14
CA TRP A 65 1.77 -25.55 -1.16
C TRP A 65 2.60 -26.48 -2.02
N GLU A 66 3.93 -26.36 -1.96
CA GLU A 66 4.86 -27.11 -2.82
C GLU A 66 5.80 -28.00 -2.02
N GLU A 67 6.17 -27.60 -0.80
CA GLU A 67 7.12 -28.29 0.05
C GLU A 67 6.58 -28.39 1.49
N ILE A 68 6.94 -29.48 2.17
CA ILE A 68 6.64 -29.63 3.59
C ILE A 68 7.65 -28.78 4.38
N LEU A 69 7.14 -27.96 5.26
CA LEU A 69 7.94 -27.12 6.14
C LEU A 69 8.82 -27.97 7.06
N SER A 70 10.11 -27.69 7.14
CA SER A 70 10.99 -28.36 8.09
C SER A 70 10.73 -27.94 9.53
N ASP A 71 10.98 -28.79 10.50
CA ASP A 71 10.81 -28.48 11.93
C ASP A 71 11.60 -27.26 12.35
N GLU A 72 12.83 -27.11 11.84
CA GLU A 72 13.67 -25.92 12.09
C GLU A 72 13.00 -24.62 11.63
N LYS A 73 12.50 -24.58 10.39
CA LYS A 73 11.81 -23.40 9.86
C LYS A 73 10.51 -23.12 10.59
N TYR A 74 9.81 -24.18 11.03
CA TYR A 74 8.60 -24.05 11.83
C TYR A 74 8.86 -23.35 13.17
N GLU A 75 9.99 -23.62 13.84
CA GLU A 75 10.36 -22.91 15.06
C GLU A 75 10.52 -21.41 14.84
N TYR A 76 11.13 -20.97 13.73
CA TYR A 76 11.25 -19.56 13.41
C TYR A 76 9.90 -18.90 13.10
N ILE A 77 8.98 -19.62 12.46
CA ILE A 77 7.61 -19.15 12.28
C ILE A 77 6.94 -18.89 13.64
N GLN A 78 7.09 -19.83 14.59
CA GLN A 78 6.53 -19.65 15.93
C GLN A 78 7.12 -18.41 16.65
N LYS A 79 8.44 -18.19 16.54
CA LYS A 79 9.11 -16.99 17.07
C LYS A 79 8.60 -15.70 16.42
N SER A 80 8.22 -15.76 15.15
CA SER A 80 7.72 -14.60 14.38
C SER A 80 6.26 -14.23 14.69
N ARG A 81 5.48 -15.10 15.37
CA ARG A 81 4.05 -14.88 15.64
C ARG A 81 3.78 -13.64 16.48
N ALA A 82 4.61 -13.37 17.49
CA ALA A 82 4.45 -12.20 18.35
C ALA A 82 4.58 -10.91 17.55
N TRP A 83 5.58 -10.82 16.68
CA TRP A 83 5.78 -9.70 15.79
C TRP A 83 4.61 -9.52 14.80
N LEU A 84 4.11 -10.61 14.21
CA LEU A 84 2.99 -10.56 13.28
C LEU A 84 1.71 -10.06 13.98
N SER A 85 1.48 -10.48 15.23
CA SER A 85 0.36 -10.00 16.04
C SER A 85 0.46 -8.49 16.32
N GLU A 86 1.66 -8.00 16.67
CA GLU A 86 1.90 -6.57 16.87
C GLU A 86 1.65 -5.77 15.59
N ILE A 87 2.14 -6.27 14.45
CA ILE A 87 1.94 -5.59 13.16
C ILE A 87 0.47 -5.56 12.75
N SER A 88 -0.31 -6.58 13.05
CA SER A 88 -1.73 -6.63 12.69
C SER A 88 -2.55 -5.48 13.30
N GLU A 89 -2.08 -4.87 14.37
CA GLU A 89 -2.69 -3.67 14.99
C GLU A 89 -2.30 -2.36 14.27
N LYS A 90 -1.18 -2.39 13.55
CA LYS A 90 -0.61 -1.22 12.86
C LYS A 90 -0.85 -1.26 11.35
N LEU A 91 -1.09 -2.44 10.77
CA LEU A 91 -1.26 -2.67 9.33
C LEU A 91 -2.66 -3.20 9.01
N LEU A 92 -3.52 -2.33 8.50
CA LEU A 92 -4.89 -2.66 8.09
C LEU A 92 -4.91 -2.95 6.59
N ILE A 93 -5.22 -4.20 6.20
CA ILE A 93 -5.19 -4.66 4.80
C ILE A 93 -6.61 -4.79 4.27
N PHE A 94 -6.84 -4.23 3.08
CA PHE A 94 -8.08 -4.30 2.33
C PHE A 94 -7.80 -4.90 0.95
N ASP A 95 -8.26 -6.11 0.68
CA ASP A 95 -8.00 -6.87 -0.55
C ASP A 95 -9.25 -7.04 -1.44
N LYS A 96 -10.25 -6.21 -1.21
CA LYS A 96 -11.49 -6.18 -2.02
C LYS A 96 -11.37 -5.18 -3.16
N ALA A 97 -12.25 -5.35 -4.15
CA ALA A 97 -12.38 -4.40 -5.25
C ALA A 97 -12.51 -2.95 -4.74
N LEU A 98 -11.70 -2.05 -5.28
CA LEU A 98 -11.59 -0.66 -4.86
C LEU A 98 -12.23 0.26 -5.89
N THR A 99 -13.23 1.03 -5.48
CA THR A 99 -13.73 2.19 -6.20
C THR A 99 -13.28 3.48 -5.51
N ALA A 100 -13.31 4.61 -6.20
CA ALA A 100 -12.94 5.90 -5.61
C ALA A 100 -13.80 6.22 -4.37
N LYS A 101 -15.09 5.90 -4.42
CA LYS A 101 -16.00 6.09 -3.30
C LYS A 101 -15.67 5.18 -2.11
N SER A 102 -15.37 3.89 -2.36
CA SER A 102 -14.98 2.97 -1.30
C SER A 102 -13.64 3.35 -0.69
N PHE A 103 -12.66 3.76 -1.52
CA PHE A 103 -11.37 4.29 -1.06
C PHE A 103 -11.57 5.46 -0.07
N TYR A 104 -12.27 6.51 -0.51
CA TYR A 104 -12.52 7.68 0.33
C TYR A 104 -13.24 7.33 1.63
N ARG A 105 -14.30 6.50 1.54
CA ARG A 105 -15.10 6.09 2.70
C ARG A 105 -14.27 5.29 3.70
N THR A 106 -13.45 4.33 3.24
CA THR A 106 -12.62 3.51 4.11
C THR A 106 -11.57 4.35 4.82
N VAL A 107 -10.80 5.17 4.07
CA VAL A 107 -9.77 6.02 4.68
C VAL A 107 -10.39 7.02 5.65
N LYS A 108 -11.45 7.72 5.25
CA LYS A 108 -12.13 8.69 6.12
C LYS A 108 -12.77 8.03 7.35
N GLY A 109 -13.32 6.82 7.19
CA GLY A 109 -13.87 6.05 8.31
C GLY A 109 -12.82 5.75 9.37
N LEU A 110 -11.66 5.21 8.97
CA LEU A 110 -10.55 4.94 9.87
C LEU A 110 -9.98 6.22 10.51
N LEU A 111 -9.86 7.30 9.74
CA LEU A 111 -9.46 8.59 10.30
C LEU A 111 -10.45 9.08 11.36
N SER A 112 -11.75 8.80 11.22
CA SER A 112 -12.77 9.15 12.22
C SER A 112 -12.66 8.32 13.51
N GLU A 113 -11.99 7.16 13.47
CA GLU A 113 -11.66 6.36 14.65
C GLU A 113 -10.41 6.89 15.39
N TRP A 114 -9.56 7.66 14.70
CA TRP A 114 -8.29 8.18 15.21
C TRP A 114 -8.27 9.69 15.38
N GLY A 115 -9.41 10.33 15.23
CA GLY A 115 -9.57 11.77 15.37
C GLY A 115 -10.97 12.27 15.03
N THR A 116 -11.15 13.57 15.10
CA THR A 116 -12.45 14.20 14.96
C THR A 116 -12.50 15.11 13.76
N PHE A 117 -13.53 14.94 12.91
CA PHE A 117 -13.87 15.87 11.86
C PHE A 117 -14.86 16.93 12.35
N THR A 118 -14.51 18.19 12.19
CA THR A 118 -15.34 19.34 12.52
C THR A 118 -15.52 20.26 11.30
N LYS A 119 -16.49 21.18 11.37
CA LYS A 119 -16.60 22.22 10.35
C LYS A 119 -15.92 23.50 10.84
N SER A 120 -15.28 24.23 9.90
CA SER A 120 -14.79 25.59 10.20
C SER A 120 -15.93 26.51 10.64
N ALA A 121 -15.61 27.63 11.30
CA ALA A 121 -16.59 28.60 11.83
C ALA A 121 -17.53 29.14 10.73
N ASP A 122 -17.07 29.24 9.47
CA ASP A 122 -17.86 29.64 8.32
C ASP A 122 -18.65 28.48 7.67
N GLY A 123 -18.51 27.25 8.19
CA GLY A 123 -19.17 26.04 7.71
C GLY A 123 -18.65 25.51 6.35
N ARG A 124 -17.67 26.20 5.72
CA ARG A 124 -17.24 25.92 4.35
C ARG A 124 -16.17 24.83 4.24
N ARG A 125 -15.37 24.63 5.30
CA ARG A 125 -14.26 23.69 5.30
C ARG A 125 -14.47 22.61 6.36
N GLU A 126 -14.12 21.39 6.03
CA GLU A 126 -13.99 20.31 6.99
C GLU A 126 -12.57 20.34 7.56
N LEU A 127 -12.46 20.36 8.86
CA LEU A 127 -11.21 20.34 9.62
C LEU A 127 -11.07 18.96 10.27
N TYR A 128 -9.85 18.48 10.39
CA TYR A 128 -9.54 17.22 11.06
C TYR A 128 -8.54 17.47 12.17
N GLN A 129 -8.83 16.93 13.35
CA GLN A 129 -7.94 16.95 14.49
C GLN A 129 -7.68 15.53 14.93
N LYS A 130 -6.40 15.11 14.93
CA LYS A 130 -5.97 13.81 15.44
C LYS A 130 -6.14 13.76 16.94
N ASP A 131 -6.56 12.61 17.48
CA ASP A 131 -6.58 12.36 18.93
C ASP A 131 -5.16 12.26 19.48
N ASN A 132 -4.25 11.62 18.71
CA ASN A 132 -2.82 11.61 18.97
C ASN A 132 -2.10 12.48 17.91
N PRO A 133 -1.57 13.67 18.24
CA PRO A 133 -0.87 14.54 17.31
C PRO A 133 0.37 13.90 16.67
N ASP A 134 1.01 12.96 17.38
CA ASP A 134 2.22 12.24 16.94
C ASP A 134 1.92 10.96 16.14
N GLN A 135 0.65 10.72 15.81
CA GLN A 135 0.27 9.60 14.96
C GLN A 135 0.59 9.87 13.49
N TYR A 136 1.18 8.88 12.85
CA TYR A 136 1.46 8.86 11.41
C TYR A 136 0.53 7.87 10.72
N VAL A 137 -0.22 8.35 9.74
CA VAL A 137 -1.08 7.50 8.89
C VAL A 137 -0.52 7.45 7.48
N ILE A 138 -0.26 6.24 7.00
CA ILE A 138 0.31 5.98 5.68
C ILE A 138 -0.64 5.07 4.91
N VAL A 139 -1.10 5.54 3.75
CA VAL A 139 -1.98 4.78 2.87
C VAL A 139 -1.20 4.27 1.66
N VAL A 140 -1.28 2.98 1.41
CA VAL A 140 -0.66 2.31 0.25
C VAL A 140 -1.76 1.76 -0.64
N VAL A 141 -1.68 1.99 -1.95
CA VAL A 141 -2.57 1.39 -2.96
C VAL A 141 -1.74 0.56 -3.93
N ASP A 142 -1.85 -0.76 -3.88
CA ASP A 142 -1.05 -1.71 -4.68
C ASP A 142 -1.95 -2.60 -5.55
N HIS A 143 -2.07 -2.28 -6.83
CA HIS A 143 -1.70 -1.04 -7.52
C HIS A 143 -2.97 -0.36 -8.06
N VAL A 144 -2.95 0.97 -8.11
CA VAL A 144 -4.13 1.79 -8.46
C VAL A 144 -4.76 1.43 -9.81
N GLY A 145 -3.98 0.91 -10.76
CA GLY A 145 -4.46 0.45 -12.05
C GLY A 145 -5.42 -0.76 -11.99
N LEU A 146 -5.67 -1.37 -10.82
CA LEU A 146 -6.65 -2.45 -10.62
C LEU A 146 -7.96 -1.96 -9.97
N CYS A 147 -8.11 -0.65 -9.73
CA CYS A 147 -9.37 -0.11 -9.25
C CYS A 147 -10.51 -0.38 -10.25
N VAL A 148 -11.72 -0.52 -9.73
CA VAL A 148 -12.93 -0.82 -10.49
C VAL A 148 -13.72 0.47 -10.69
N PRO A 149 -14.00 0.88 -11.95
CA PRO A 149 -14.80 2.08 -12.19
C PRO A 149 -16.23 1.93 -11.68
N GLU A 150 -16.78 2.98 -11.12
CA GLU A 150 -18.22 3.05 -10.82
C GLU A 150 -19.03 3.14 -12.12
N THR A 151 -20.32 2.81 -12.02
CA THR A 151 -21.24 2.84 -13.18
C THR A 151 -21.23 4.23 -13.83
N GLY A 152 -20.91 4.27 -15.13
CA GLY A 152 -20.83 5.51 -15.90
C GLY A 152 -19.46 6.21 -15.84
N SER A 153 -18.49 5.69 -15.12
CA SER A 153 -17.11 6.20 -15.05
C SER A 153 -16.16 5.34 -15.89
N SER A 154 -15.17 5.96 -16.50
CA SER A 154 -14.04 5.24 -17.10
C SER A 154 -12.99 4.92 -16.04
N LYS A 155 -12.12 3.94 -16.32
CA LYS A 155 -11.02 3.59 -15.42
C LYS A 155 -10.09 4.77 -15.14
N LYS A 156 -9.80 5.58 -16.16
CA LYS A 156 -9.01 6.79 -16.01
C LYS A 156 -9.66 7.78 -15.04
N GLN A 157 -10.95 8.04 -15.22
CA GLN A 157 -11.69 8.94 -14.32
C GLN A 157 -11.70 8.43 -12.88
N GLU A 158 -11.77 7.11 -12.68
CA GLU A 158 -11.72 6.50 -11.36
C GLU A 158 -10.38 6.72 -10.67
N ILE A 159 -9.26 6.50 -11.41
CA ILE A 159 -7.91 6.74 -10.89
C ILE A 159 -7.71 8.23 -10.57
N ASP A 160 -8.12 9.12 -11.48
CA ASP A 160 -8.03 10.58 -11.26
C ASP A 160 -8.84 11.00 -10.02
N THR A 161 -10.00 10.40 -9.79
CA THR A 161 -10.83 10.67 -8.61
C THR A 161 -10.16 10.16 -7.32
N ILE A 162 -9.54 8.96 -7.34
CA ILE A 162 -8.78 8.43 -6.21
C ILE A 162 -7.63 9.39 -5.88
N SER A 163 -6.87 9.85 -6.89
CA SER A 163 -5.77 10.80 -6.71
C SER A 163 -6.26 12.11 -6.09
N GLN A 164 -7.37 12.68 -6.58
CA GLN A 164 -7.96 13.91 -6.01
C GLN A 164 -8.39 13.71 -4.54
N TYR A 165 -8.96 12.56 -4.19
CA TYR A 165 -9.32 12.25 -2.80
C TYR A 165 -8.06 12.11 -1.92
N ALA A 166 -7.00 11.49 -2.43
CA ALA A 166 -5.74 11.36 -1.72
C ALA A 166 -5.11 12.73 -1.43
N VAL A 167 -5.04 13.61 -2.43
CA VAL A 167 -4.55 15.00 -2.26
C VAL A 167 -5.39 15.73 -1.20
N GLY A 168 -6.72 15.66 -1.31
CA GLY A 168 -7.61 16.33 -0.36
C GLY A 168 -7.48 15.79 1.08
N LEU A 169 -7.24 14.49 1.26
CA LEU A 169 -7.01 13.88 2.58
C LEU A 169 -5.61 14.21 3.11
N ARG A 170 -4.58 14.20 2.25
CA ARG A 170 -3.21 14.62 2.60
C ARG A 170 -3.20 16.02 3.21
N GLU A 171 -3.81 16.98 2.51
CA GLU A 171 -3.83 18.37 2.93
C GLU A 171 -4.62 18.63 4.22
N ARG A 172 -5.75 17.93 4.39
CA ARG A 172 -6.65 18.15 5.53
C ARG A 172 -6.30 17.33 6.75
N CYS A 173 -5.82 16.09 6.54
CA CYS A 173 -5.65 15.10 7.61
C CYS A 173 -4.18 14.73 7.85
N GLN A 174 -3.23 15.31 7.09
CA GLN A 174 -1.79 15.00 7.21
C GLN A 174 -1.51 13.50 7.04
N VAL A 175 -2.13 12.88 6.05
CA VAL A 175 -1.95 11.48 5.68
C VAL A 175 -0.94 11.38 4.54
N SER A 176 -0.02 10.42 4.59
CA SER A 176 0.90 10.12 3.50
C SER A 176 0.31 9.06 2.57
N PHE A 177 0.47 9.23 1.25
CA PHE A 177 -0.03 8.29 0.25
C PHE A 177 1.09 7.74 -0.62
N PHE A 178 1.08 6.42 -0.83
CA PHE A 178 1.93 5.72 -1.78
C PHE A 178 1.03 4.97 -2.77
N MET A 179 0.92 5.50 -3.99
CA MET A 179 0.16 4.87 -5.07
C MET A 179 1.11 4.16 -6.01
N LEU A 180 1.10 2.83 -5.98
CA LEU A 180 1.88 2.04 -6.91
C LEU A 180 1.13 1.96 -8.24
N GLN A 181 1.84 2.20 -9.32
CA GLN A 181 1.30 2.11 -10.67
C GLN A 181 2.18 1.26 -11.57
N GLN A 182 1.56 0.54 -12.49
CA GLN A 182 2.27 -0.28 -13.46
C GLN A 182 2.58 0.57 -14.70
N GLU A 183 3.84 0.56 -15.12
CA GLU A 183 4.23 1.16 -16.39
C GLU A 183 3.57 0.46 -17.59
N ASN A 184 3.32 1.22 -18.64
CA ASN A 184 2.88 0.67 -19.92
C ASN A 184 4.02 -0.14 -20.55
N ARG A 185 3.69 -1.27 -21.19
CA ARG A 185 4.69 -2.11 -21.91
C ARG A 185 5.39 -1.36 -23.03
N ASN A 186 4.85 -0.24 -23.50
CA ASN A 186 5.47 0.61 -24.52
C ASN A 186 6.76 1.30 -24.03
N SER A 187 6.96 1.47 -22.71
CA SER A 187 8.22 2.00 -22.14
C SER A 187 9.43 1.09 -22.44
N SER A 188 9.19 -0.19 -22.73
CA SER A 188 10.23 -1.17 -23.09
C SER A 188 10.45 -1.31 -24.59
N ASN A 189 9.91 -0.40 -25.43
CA ASN A 189 10.06 -0.46 -26.88
C ASN A 189 11.53 -0.35 -27.29
N MET A 190 11.98 -1.24 -28.22
CA MET A 190 13.38 -1.30 -28.70
C MET A 190 13.86 0.05 -29.25
N ASP A 191 12.97 0.86 -29.81
CA ASP A 191 13.35 2.14 -30.42
C ASP A 191 13.72 3.18 -29.32
N ARG A 192 13.06 3.17 -28.16
CA ARG A 192 13.43 4.03 -27.02
C ARG A 192 14.76 3.62 -26.40
N ARG A 193 15.02 2.29 -26.33
CA ARG A 193 16.33 1.76 -25.87
C ARG A 193 17.46 2.15 -26.79
N LYS A 194 17.23 2.20 -28.11
CA LYS A 194 18.23 2.65 -29.11
C LYS A 194 18.51 4.14 -29.01
N MET A 195 17.55 4.94 -28.50
CA MET A 195 17.68 6.39 -28.31
C MET A 195 18.15 6.77 -26.91
N ASP A 196 18.54 5.78 -26.09
CA ASP A 196 18.94 5.95 -24.67
C ASP A 196 17.86 6.61 -23.79
N MET A 197 16.59 6.59 -24.22
CA MET A 197 15.42 7.12 -23.51
C MET A 197 14.83 6.04 -22.61
N THR A 198 15.62 5.60 -21.62
CA THR A 198 15.24 4.50 -20.70
C THR A 198 14.56 4.99 -19.43
N GLU A 199 14.57 6.30 -19.19
CA GLU A 199 13.88 6.89 -18.03
C GLU A 199 12.36 6.86 -18.20
N CYS A 200 11.67 6.57 -17.11
CA CYS A 200 10.21 6.58 -17.07
C CYS A 200 9.69 8.02 -17.17
N SER A 201 8.73 8.26 -18.06
CA SER A 201 8.03 9.53 -18.18
C SER A 201 6.56 9.40 -17.81
N SER A 202 5.86 10.52 -17.62
CA SER A 202 4.42 10.51 -17.34
C SER A 202 3.59 9.79 -18.40
N GLU A 203 4.08 9.73 -19.66
CA GLU A 203 3.41 9.03 -20.77
C GLU A 203 3.52 7.51 -20.65
N ASP A 204 4.48 7.01 -19.87
CA ASP A 204 4.70 5.57 -19.64
C ASP A 204 3.80 5.01 -18.57
N LEU A 205 3.12 5.86 -17.80
CA LEU A 205 2.17 5.42 -16.80
C LEU A 205 0.92 4.87 -17.47
N LYS A 206 0.59 3.64 -17.11
CA LYS A 206 -0.60 2.97 -17.63
C LYS A 206 -1.84 3.67 -17.09
N ASP A 207 -2.76 4.00 -18.01
CA ASP A 207 -4.10 4.51 -17.77
C ASP A 207 -4.21 6.02 -17.42
N THR A 208 -3.18 6.68 -16.87
CA THR A 208 -3.21 8.14 -16.64
C THR A 208 -1.80 8.73 -16.46
N GLY A 209 -1.56 9.91 -17.00
CA GLY A 209 -0.36 10.70 -16.76
C GLY A 209 -0.46 11.62 -15.53
N ASN A 210 -1.66 11.80 -14.97
CA ASN A 210 -1.89 12.77 -13.89
C ASN A 210 -1.33 12.28 -12.54
N THR A 211 -1.22 10.97 -12.35
CA THR A 211 -0.68 10.37 -11.10
C THR A 211 0.81 10.69 -10.89
N TYR A 212 1.50 11.18 -11.92
CA TYR A 212 2.93 11.50 -11.82
C TYR A 212 3.19 12.86 -11.13
N ASN A 213 2.22 13.77 -11.17
CA ASN A 213 2.37 15.14 -10.67
C ASN A 213 1.77 15.35 -9.27
N ASP A 214 1.15 14.33 -8.68
CA ASP A 214 0.52 14.34 -7.36
C ASP A 214 1.40 13.65 -6.30
#